data_288c3b6c960e961823076606a79d17dd
#
_entry.id   288c3b6c960e961823076606a79d17dd
#
_cell.length_a   1.000
_cell.length_b   1.000
_cell.length_c   1.000
_cell.angle_alpha   90.00
_cell.angle_beta   90.00
_cell.angle_gamma   90.00
#
_symmetry.space_group_name_H-M   'P 1'
#
loop_
_entity.id
_entity.type
_entity.pdbx_description
1 polymer ?
#
loop_
_entity_poly.entity_id
_entity_poly.type
_entity_poly.pdbx_seq_one_letter_code
_entity_poly.pdbx_strand_id
1 'polypeptide(L)'
;MTFVAPAPAERRLAIAAVLIVLLLSALDQTIVSTAMPRIIAELHGLERIAWVGTSYLLASTVVVPIYGKLGDLYGRRPILVFGVIVFLAGSMLCGLAGEFGTLPIVGDGMNQLIVCRALQGIGAGALTTGAFATIADIVPPAERGKYTGLFGAMFGFASVAGPVIGGALTEHATTAIVGHVVSGWRFVFYVNLPLGAVALWILFNRLPNTGGQVGGERRVDWAGSGLLLLTFVPLLLALSWGGHAYAWGSPVIVAMLGGAVAGLVVLLLYSRNRDHAVVPLGLFANPVFARANLALFIINVAFMGIVMFLPLYLQVARGVTATASGFALLPLMGGVLTGSVIAGRVVSRTKVYKPVLVIGGILTLAGVGLLLQVGPDTSRTALLLRLALLGLGMGPAMGMFTLAIQSAVEPRRIGVATASAQFFRQIGSTIGVALFGAILTNTLTAELPRRAPDLVRAARAAGDSGVDMSRAQALAMDAGALRATLAANGVTDPDRVARTGDGIRASFSAAILGLFPISAILFLGAFVVTLAVPGRRLRGREDPGELVAVEAGAPAE
;
A
#
# COMPACT_ATOMS: atom_id res chain seq x y z
N MET A 1 -3.41 -34.25 -5.25
CA MET A 1 -1.94 -33.99 -5.24
C MET A 1 -1.47 -33.97 -3.81
N THR A 2 -0.68 -34.93 -3.41
CA THR A 2 0.02 -34.93 -2.13
C THR A 2 0.98 -33.74 -2.09
N PHE A 3 0.93 -32.93 -1.05
CA PHE A 3 1.84 -31.83 -0.81
C PHE A 3 3.26 -32.40 -0.64
N VAL A 4 4.06 -32.36 -1.68
CA VAL A 4 5.49 -32.71 -1.59
C VAL A 4 6.22 -31.47 -1.09
N ALA A 5 6.49 -31.45 0.20
CA ALA A 5 7.29 -30.37 0.79
C ALA A 5 8.71 -30.44 0.22
N PRO A 6 9.28 -29.32 -0.26
CA PRO A 6 10.69 -29.26 -0.65
C PRO A 6 11.59 -29.66 0.52
N ALA A 7 12.79 -30.16 0.21
CA ALA A 7 13.77 -30.48 1.25
C ALA A 7 13.99 -29.26 2.18
N PRO A 8 14.27 -29.44 3.48
CA PRO A 8 14.37 -28.32 4.44
C PRO A 8 15.34 -27.21 4.02
N ALA A 9 16.44 -27.54 3.35
CA ALA A 9 17.40 -26.57 2.83
C ALA A 9 16.83 -25.78 1.64
N GLU A 10 16.17 -26.44 0.70
CA GLU A 10 15.52 -25.80 -0.46
C GLU A 10 14.38 -24.88 -0.02
N ARG A 11 13.60 -25.32 0.98
CA ARG A 11 12.52 -24.49 1.56
C ARG A 11 13.06 -23.22 2.19
N ARG A 12 14.19 -23.28 2.93
CA ARG A 12 14.82 -22.09 3.52
C ARG A 12 15.30 -21.10 2.45
N LEU A 13 15.92 -21.60 1.39
CA LEU A 13 16.39 -20.77 0.27
C LEU A 13 15.24 -20.16 -0.52
N ALA A 14 14.17 -20.92 -0.76
CA ALA A 14 12.97 -20.40 -1.41
C ALA A 14 12.32 -19.28 -0.57
N ILE A 15 12.23 -19.45 0.75
CA ILE A 15 11.72 -18.42 1.65
C ILE A 15 12.63 -17.18 1.64
N ALA A 16 13.95 -17.36 1.67
CA ALA A 16 14.89 -16.25 1.59
C ALA A 16 14.72 -15.46 0.27
N ALA A 17 14.58 -16.14 -0.87
CA ALA A 17 14.31 -15.50 -2.16
C ALA A 17 13.02 -14.66 -2.12
N VAL A 18 11.95 -15.22 -1.58
CA VAL A 18 10.66 -14.53 -1.45
C VAL A 18 10.78 -13.30 -0.55
N LEU A 19 11.54 -13.39 0.55
CA LEU A 19 11.77 -12.25 1.45
C LEU A 19 12.62 -11.16 0.77
N ILE A 20 13.63 -11.51 0.00
CA ILE A 20 14.44 -10.56 -0.79
C ILE A 20 13.56 -9.86 -1.84
N VAL A 21 12.72 -10.61 -2.53
CA VAL A 21 11.77 -10.06 -3.52
C VAL A 21 10.79 -9.06 -2.89
N LEU A 22 10.27 -9.37 -1.70
CA LEU A 22 9.40 -8.45 -0.96
C LEU A 22 10.16 -7.23 -0.46
N LEU A 23 11.37 -7.43 0.06
CA LEU A 23 12.24 -6.34 0.49
C LEU A 23 12.54 -5.39 -0.67
N LEU A 24 12.86 -5.94 -1.85
CA LEU A 24 13.12 -5.18 -3.06
C LEU A 24 11.93 -4.25 -3.40
N SER A 25 10.70 -4.78 -3.43
CA SER A 25 9.50 -4.01 -3.72
C SER A 25 9.18 -2.98 -2.62
N ALA A 26 9.38 -3.31 -1.35
CA ALA A 26 9.09 -2.42 -0.23
C ALA A 26 10.14 -1.31 -0.08
N LEU A 27 11.43 -1.63 -0.28
CA LEU A 27 12.53 -0.68 -0.23
C LEU A 27 12.40 0.37 -1.33
N ASP A 28 12.08 -0.05 -2.55
CA ASP A 28 11.90 0.85 -3.69
C ASP A 28 10.82 1.92 -3.44
N GLN A 29 9.72 1.57 -2.79
CA GLN A 29 8.66 2.54 -2.46
C GLN A 29 9.12 3.61 -1.47
N THR A 30 9.99 3.26 -0.54
CA THR A 30 10.41 4.16 0.55
C THR A 30 11.66 4.96 0.21
N ILE A 31 12.60 4.37 -0.54
CA ILE A 31 13.88 4.98 -0.90
C ILE A 31 13.70 6.16 -1.88
N VAL A 32 12.76 6.07 -2.82
CA VAL A 32 12.51 7.10 -3.83
C VAL A 32 12.02 8.41 -3.22
N SER A 33 11.25 8.35 -2.12
CA SER A 33 10.70 9.54 -1.48
C SER A 33 11.77 10.53 -1.00
N THR A 34 12.92 10.05 -0.57
CA THR A 34 14.04 10.88 -0.10
C THR A 34 14.84 11.51 -1.24
N ALA A 35 14.84 10.89 -2.41
CA ALA A 35 15.50 11.39 -3.60
C ALA A 35 14.68 12.44 -4.37
N MET A 36 13.35 12.55 -4.09
CA MET A 36 12.43 13.42 -4.83
C MET A 36 12.88 14.88 -4.97
N PRO A 37 13.40 15.57 -3.93
CA PRO A 37 13.85 16.96 -4.10
C PRO A 37 14.95 17.12 -5.14
N ARG A 38 15.91 16.18 -5.20
CA ARG A 38 16.98 16.19 -6.20
C ARG A 38 16.48 15.83 -7.59
N ILE A 39 15.57 14.86 -7.70
CA ILE A 39 14.91 14.47 -8.96
C ILE A 39 14.19 15.66 -9.56
N ILE A 40 13.43 16.41 -8.77
CA ILE A 40 12.71 17.61 -9.23
C ILE A 40 13.69 18.70 -9.71
N ALA A 41 14.76 18.92 -8.95
CA ALA A 41 15.75 19.95 -9.30
C ALA A 41 16.44 19.65 -10.62
N GLU A 42 16.64 18.36 -10.98
CA GLU A 42 17.34 17.95 -12.20
C GLU A 42 16.39 17.73 -13.38
N LEU A 43 15.25 17.05 -13.18
CA LEU A 43 14.33 16.70 -14.28
C LEU A 43 13.27 17.76 -14.55
N HIS A 44 13.11 18.75 -13.70
CA HIS A 44 12.07 19.78 -13.72
C HIS A 44 10.65 19.17 -13.87
N GLY A 45 9.68 19.59 -13.16
CA GLY A 45 8.32 19.01 -13.22
C GLY A 45 7.70 18.81 -11.85
N LEU A 46 7.80 19.86 -11.03
CA LEU A 46 7.23 19.89 -9.68
C LEU A 46 5.73 19.55 -9.69
N GLU A 47 5.00 20.01 -10.70
CA GLU A 47 3.55 19.75 -10.86
C GLU A 47 3.22 18.28 -11.12
N ARG A 48 4.20 17.48 -11.55
CA ARG A 48 4.05 16.05 -11.88
C ARG A 48 4.65 15.11 -10.84
N ILE A 49 5.16 15.63 -9.72
CA ILE A 49 5.83 14.85 -8.66
C ILE A 49 4.97 13.69 -8.13
N ALA A 50 3.68 13.92 -7.94
CA ALA A 50 2.74 12.90 -7.44
C ALA A 50 2.66 11.69 -8.38
N TRP A 51 2.87 11.90 -9.68
CA TRP A 51 2.82 10.84 -10.69
C TRP A 51 3.92 9.80 -10.55
N VAL A 52 5.08 10.17 -10.03
CA VAL A 52 6.21 9.23 -9.83
C VAL A 52 5.82 8.10 -8.86
N GLY A 53 5.09 8.42 -7.80
CA GLY A 53 4.53 7.41 -6.89
C GLY A 53 3.25 6.76 -7.42
N THR A 54 2.32 7.58 -7.94
CA THR A 54 1.00 7.11 -8.39
C THR A 54 1.09 6.14 -9.55
N SER A 55 1.93 6.39 -10.56
CA SER A 55 2.08 5.50 -11.71
C SER A 55 2.54 4.09 -11.31
N TYR A 56 3.49 4.01 -10.38
CA TYR A 56 3.96 2.75 -9.81
C TYR A 56 2.85 2.02 -9.06
N LEU A 57 2.16 2.70 -8.12
CA LEU A 57 1.10 2.10 -7.31
C LEU A 57 -0.08 1.65 -8.17
N LEU A 58 -0.49 2.48 -9.13
CA LEU A 58 -1.57 2.17 -10.05
C LEU A 58 -1.24 0.92 -10.87
N ALA A 59 -0.09 0.92 -11.54
CA ALA A 59 0.34 -0.20 -12.35
C ALA A 59 0.45 -1.49 -11.51
N SER A 60 1.08 -1.40 -10.32
CA SER A 60 1.22 -2.56 -9.44
C SER A 60 -0.13 -3.12 -8.96
N THR A 61 -1.09 -2.24 -8.62
CA THR A 61 -2.41 -2.66 -8.12
C THR A 61 -3.22 -3.40 -9.17
N VAL A 62 -3.27 -2.84 -10.38
CA VAL A 62 -4.17 -3.35 -11.43
C VAL A 62 -3.71 -4.69 -11.99
N VAL A 63 -2.39 -4.96 -12.00
CA VAL A 63 -1.86 -6.23 -12.51
C VAL A 63 -1.91 -7.38 -11.49
N VAL A 64 -2.14 -7.10 -10.20
CA VAL A 64 -2.17 -8.11 -9.12
C VAL A 64 -3.12 -9.28 -9.42
N PRO A 65 -4.41 -9.08 -9.80
CA PRO A 65 -5.31 -10.18 -10.11
C PRO A 65 -4.84 -11.01 -11.30
N ILE A 66 -4.25 -10.35 -12.30
CA ILE A 66 -3.71 -11.00 -13.51
C ILE A 66 -2.57 -11.96 -13.11
N TYR A 67 -1.61 -11.50 -12.32
CA TYR A 67 -0.50 -12.34 -11.86
C TYR A 67 -0.93 -13.47 -10.93
N GLY A 68 -1.97 -13.25 -10.13
CA GLY A 68 -2.56 -14.33 -9.34
C GLY A 68 -3.04 -15.48 -10.21
N LYS A 69 -3.79 -15.17 -11.27
CA LYS A 69 -4.28 -16.14 -12.26
C LYS A 69 -3.15 -16.78 -13.06
N LEU A 70 -2.22 -15.98 -13.57
CA LEU A 70 -1.07 -16.48 -14.32
C LEU A 70 -0.19 -17.41 -13.46
N GLY A 71 -0.01 -17.08 -12.16
CA GLY A 71 0.71 -17.92 -11.23
C GLY A 71 0.03 -19.27 -10.95
N ASP A 72 -1.30 -19.31 -10.96
CA ASP A 72 -2.07 -20.57 -10.87
C ASP A 72 -1.98 -21.40 -12.15
N LEU A 73 -1.86 -20.76 -13.32
CA LEU A 73 -1.81 -21.44 -14.63
C LEU A 73 -0.39 -21.96 -14.98
N TYR A 74 0.61 -21.10 -14.81
CA TYR A 74 2.00 -21.36 -15.27
C TYR A 74 2.96 -21.74 -14.15
N GLY A 75 2.53 -21.58 -12.90
CA GLY A 75 3.37 -21.78 -11.71
C GLY A 75 4.00 -20.48 -11.19
N ARG A 76 4.51 -20.54 -9.96
CA ARG A 76 4.99 -19.35 -9.23
C ARG A 76 6.35 -18.86 -9.73
N ARG A 77 7.25 -19.80 -10.01
CA ARG A 77 8.64 -19.49 -10.40
C ARG A 77 8.71 -18.61 -11.67
N PRO A 78 8.09 -18.96 -12.82
CA PRO A 78 8.17 -18.13 -14.02
C PRO A 78 7.56 -16.74 -13.83
N ILE A 79 6.50 -16.62 -13.04
CA ILE A 79 5.84 -15.32 -12.78
C ILE A 79 6.73 -14.44 -11.89
N LEU A 80 7.34 -14.99 -10.83
CA LEU A 80 8.29 -14.24 -9.99
C LEU A 80 9.52 -13.81 -10.78
N VAL A 81 10.10 -14.71 -11.58
CA VAL A 81 11.26 -14.39 -12.43
C VAL A 81 10.93 -13.27 -13.41
N PHE A 82 9.80 -13.39 -14.12
CA PHE A 82 9.33 -12.33 -15.01
C PHE A 82 9.14 -11.01 -14.26
N GLY A 83 8.49 -11.06 -13.10
CA GLY A 83 8.28 -9.88 -12.25
C GLY A 83 9.57 -9.20 -11.83
N VAL A 84 10.59 -9.96 -11.40
CA VAL A 84 11.90 -9.40 -11.02
C VAL A 84 12.58 -8.79 -12.25
N ILE A 85 12.57 -9.45 -13.41
CA ILE A 85 13.18 -8.92 -14.65
C ILE A 85 12.52 -7.59 -15.04
N VAL A 86 11.18 -7.54 -15.09
CA VAL A 86 10.45 -6.31 -15.44
C VAL A 86 10.69 -5.21 -14.40
N PHE A 87 10.73 -5.56 -13.11
CA PHE A 87 11.03 -4.61 -12.04
C PHE A 87 12.44 -4.02 -12.19
N LEU A 88 13.44 -4.86 -12.43
CA LEU A 88 14.83 -4.41 -12.60
C LEU A 88 15.04 -3.60 -13.88
N ALA A 89 14.41 -4.01 -14.98
CA ALA A 89 14.43 -3.24 -16.22
C ALA A 89 13.80 -1.85 -16.01
N GLY A 90 12.62 -1.79 -15.37
CA GLY A 90 11.98 -0.53 -14.99
C GLY A 90 12.86 0.31 -14.07
N SER A 91 13.51 -0.30 -13.07
CA SER A 91 14.43 0.37 -12.16
C SER A 91 15.64 0.95 -12.88
N MET A 92 16.25 0.19 -13.76
CA MET A 92 17.38 0.67 -14.58
C MET A 92 16.96 1.85 -15.45
N LEU A 93 15.81 1.75 -16.12
CA LEU A 93 15.27 2.84 -16.95
C LEU A 93 14.91 4.08 -16.12
N CYS A 94 14.41 3.93 -14.89
CA CYS A 94 14.19 5.06 -13.97
C CYS A 94 15.50 5.79 -13.67
N GLY A 95 16.59 5.05 -13.42
CA GLY A 95 17.91 5.66 -13.20
C GLY A 95 18.50 6.35 -14.44
N LEU A 96 18.05 5.99 -15.63
CA LEU A 96 18.46 6.59 -16.91
C LEU A 96 17.52 7.73 -17.36
N ALA A 97 16.44 8.03 -16.63
CA ALA A 97 15.50 9.06 -17.03
C ALA A 97 16.18 10.43 -17.17
N GLY A 98 15.88 11.12 -18.27
CA GLY A 98 16.45 12.42 -18.62
C GLY A 98 17.81 12.38 -19.34
N GLU A 99 18.55 11.26 -19.34
CA GLU A 99 19.84 11.15 -20.04
C GLU A 99 19.70 11.20 -21.57
N PHE A 100 18.56 10.81 -22.09
CA PHE A 100 18.30 10.79 -23.54
C PHE A 100 17.61 12.06 -24.06
N GLY A 101 17.56 13.14 -23.25
CA GLY A 101 16.83 14.35 -23.59
C GLY A 101 15.33 14.10 -23.72
N THR A 102 14.65 14.86 -24.57
CA THR A 102 13.21 14.71 -24.85
C THR A 102 12.96 13.62 -25.88
N LEU A 103 12.23 12.57 -25.51
CA LEU A 103 11.84 11.51 -26.42
C LEU A 103 10.53 11.85 -27.15
N PRO A 104 10.37 11.53 -28.46
CA PRO A 104 9.23 11.96 -29.29
C PRO A 104 7.85 11.55 -28.73
N ILE A 105 7.75 10.39 -28.06
CA ILE A 105 6.47 9.83 -27.55
C ILE A 105 6.32 10.05 -26.05
N VAL A 106 7.43 9.95 -25.31
CA VAL A 106 7.42 9.95 -23.83
C VAL A 106 7.59 11.37 -23.28
N GLY A 107 8.30 12.24 -24.00
CA GLY A 107 8.57 13.61 -23.59
C GLY A 107 9.85 13.78 -22.78
N ASP A 108 9.82 14.72 -21.82
CA ASP A 108 10.95 15.12 -20.97
C ASP A 108 11.33 14.06 -19.93
N GLY A 109 12.44 14.31 -19.21
CA GLY A 109 12.97 13.38 -18.22
C GLY A 109 11.99 13.00 -17.10
N MET A 110 11.13 13.93 -16.66
CA MET A 110 10.12 13.63 -15.63
C MET A 110 9.05 12.67 -16.16
N ASN A 111 8.58 12.86 -17.40
CA ASN A 111 7.63 11.93 -18.03
C ASN A 111 8.28 10.56 -18.28
N GLN A 112 9.57 10.52 -18.69
CA GLN A 112 10.33 9.27 -18.81
C GLN A 112 10.34 8.53 -17.46
N LEU A 113 10.65 9.22 -16.38
CA LEU A 113 10.63 8.64 -15.03
C LEU A 113 9.25 8.07 -14.68
N ILE A 114 8.17 8.81 -14.93
CA ILE A 114 6.79 8.39 -14.66
C ILE A 114 6.43 7.10 -15.41
N VAL A 115 6.75 7.03 -16.71
CA VAL A 115 6.50 5.83 -17.54
C VAL A 115 7.33 4.65 -17.06
N CYS A 116 8.62 4.87 -16.75
CA CYS A 116 9.49 3.82 -16.23
C CYS A 116 9.02 3.33 -14.84
N ARG A 117 8.48 4.22 -13.99
CA ARG A 117 7.85 3.85 -12.72
C ARG A 117 6.60 2.99 -12.92
N ALA A 118 5.78 3.29 -13.94
CA ALA A 118 4.65 2.42 -14.29
C ALA A 118 5.13 1.01 -14.71
N LEU A 119 6.16 0.92 -15.55
CA LEU A 119 6.78 -0.36 -15.93
C LEU A 119 7.32 -1.11 -14.71
N GLN A 120 8.04 -0.43 -13.82
CA GLN A 120 8.54 -0.99 -12.58
C GLN A 120 7.40 -1.48 -11.67
N GLY A 121 6.28 -0.74 -11.60
CA GLY A 121 5.07 -1.11 -10.89
C GLY A 121 4.46 -2.41 -11.42
N ILE A 122 4.45 -2.64 -12.75
CA ILE A 122 4.02 -3.91 -13.34
C ILE A 122 4.83 -5.08 -12.77
N GLY A 123 6.15 -4.93 -12.68
CA GLY A 123 7.01 -5.93 -12.03
C GLY A 123 6.67 -6.12 -10.55
N ALA A 124 6.52 -5.03 -9.80
CA ALA A 124 6.23 -5.05 -8.37
C ALA A 124 4.92 -5.78 -7.99
N GLY A 125 3.88 -5.66 -8.84
CA GLY A 125 2.63 -6.42 -8.67
C GLY A 125 2.85 -7.94 -8.72
N ALA A 126 3.73 -8.41 -9.60
CA ALA A 126 4.12 -9.83 -9.65
C ALA A 126 4.93 -10.24 -8.42
N LEU A 127 5.86 -9.38 -7.94
CA LEU A 127 6.70 -9.65 -6.78
C LEU A 127 5.86 -9.86 -5.52
N THR A 128 4.95 -8.93 -5.22
CA THR A 128 4.12 -9.00 -4.02
C THR A 128 3.16 -10.18 -4.07
N THR A 129 2.39 -10.34 -5.15
CA THR A 129 1.41 -11.42 -5.29
C THR A 129 2.10 -12.78 -5.31
N GLY A 130 3.17 -12.92 -6.11
CA GLY A 130 3.93 -14.16 -6.23
C GLY A 130 4.60 -14.57 -4.92
N ALA A 131 5.13 -13.61 -4.15
CA ALA A 131 5.73 -13.88 -2.86
C ALA A 131 4.74 -14.49 -1.86
N PHE A 132 3.58 -13.86 -1.67
CA PHE A 132 2.53 -14.37 -0.77
C PHE A 132 1.97 -15.72 -1.25
N ALA A 133 1.77 -15.90 -2.56
CA ALA A 133 1.28 -17.15 -3.13
C ALA A 133 2.32 -18.28 -3.00
N THR A 134 3.60 -17.99 -3.23
CA THR A 134 4.68 -18.98 -3.08
C THR A 134 4.78 -19.51 -1.65
N ILE A 135 4.71 -18.64 -0.63
CA ILE A 135 4.68 -19.09 0.76
C ILE A 135 3.48 -20.00 1.01
N ALA A 136 2.32 -19.67 0.43
CA ALA A 136 1.13 -20.49 0.57
C ALA A 136 1.27 -21.88 -0.07
N ASP A 137 2.10 -21.99 -1.12
CA ASP A 137 2.34 -23.27 -1.80
C ASP A 137 3.42 -24.12 -1.09
N ILE A 138 4.48 -23.50 -0.50
CA ILE A 138 5.62 -24.23 0.10
C ILE A 138 5.51 -24.43 1.62
N VAL A 139 4.57 -23.74 2.27
CA VAL A 139 4.38 -23.78 3.74
C VAL A 139 2.99 -24.30 4.08
N PRO A 140 2.88 -25.30 4.98
CA PRO A 140 1.59 -25.77 5.46
C PRO A 140 0.74 -24.63 6.07
N PRO A 141 -0.60 -24.64 5.93
CA PRO A 141 -1.47 -23.57 6.42
C PRO A 141 -1.24 -23.16 7.87
N ALA A 142 -0.99 -24.11 8.76
CA ALA A 142 -0.73 -23.86 10.16
C ALA A 142 0.57 -23.09 10.44
N GLU A 143 1.60 -23.20 9.56
CA GLU A 143 2.89 -22.53 9.71
C GLU A 143 2.96 -21.19 8.97
N ARG A 144 2.05 -20.91 8.02
CA ARG A 144 2.04 -19.70 7.17
C ARG A 144 2.03 -18.42 8.00
N GLY A 145 1.34 -18.42 9.14
CA GLY A 145 1.27 -17.26 10.04
C GLY A 145 2.65 -16.76 10.50
N LYS A 146 3.60 -17.67 10.73
CA LYS A 146 4.98 -17.30 11.09
C LYS A 146 5.69 -16.52 9.97
N TYR A 147 5.49 -16.91 8.73
CA TYR A 147 6.14 -16.29 7.57
C TYR A 147 5.46 -15.00 7.14
N THR A 148 4.14 -14.90 7.31
CA THR A 148 3.43 -13.62 7.08
C THR A 148 3.86 -12.54 8.07
N GLY A 149 4.24 -12.91 9.30
CA GLY A 149 4.89 -11.99 10.25
C GLY A 149 6.23 -11.43 9.73
N LEU A 150 7.05 -12.27 9.07
CA LEU A 150 8.30 -11.82 8.44
C LEU A 150 8.06 -10.85 7.28
N PHE A 151 6.95 -10.95 6.58
CA PHE A 151 6.59 -9.97 5.54
C PHE A 151 6.37 -8.58 6.15
N GLY A 152 5.64 -8.51 7.28
CA GLY A 152 5.51 -7.27 8.04
C GLY A 152 6.87 -6.70 8.49
N ALA A 153 7.80 -7.59 8.88
CA ALA A 153 9.18 -7.22 9.23
C ALA A 153 9.93 -6.61 8.05
N MET A 154 9.79 -7.16 6.83
CA MET A 154 10.44 -6.62 5.63
C MET A 154 9.92 -5.23 5.29
N PHE A 155 8.62 -5.00 5.37
CA PHE A 155 8.03 -3.66 5.19
C PHE A 155 8.50 -2.68 6.27
N GLY A 156 8.52 -3.11 7.55
CA GLY A 156 9.04 -2.30 8.66
C GLY A 156 10.52 -1.94 8.48
N PHE A 157 11.35 -2.90 8.11
CA PHE A 157 12.76 -2.67 7.79
C PHE A 157 12.94 -1.70 6.62
N ALA A 158 12.21 -1.90 5.53
CA ALA A 158 12.25 -1.03 4.37
C ALA A 158 11.84 0.42 4.69
N SER A 159 10.88 0.60 5.60
CA SER A 159 10.41 1.94 6.01
C SER A 159 11.48 2.74 6.75
N VAL A 160 12.43 2.06 7.40
CA VAL A 160 13.57 2.70 8.09
C VAL A 160 14.80 2.75 7.18
N ALA A 161 15.16 1.62 6.57
CA ALA A 161 16.34 1.51 5.73
C ALA A 161 16.24 2.34 4.44
N GLY A 162 15.01 2.45 3.87
CA GLY A 162 14.77 3.21 2.64
C GLY A 162 15.22 4.67 2.73
N PRO A 163 14.68 5.46 3.66
CA PRO A 163 15.08 6.85 3.84
C PRO A 163 16.58 7.02 4.16
N VAL A 164 17.14 6.14 4.96
CA VAL A 164 18.58 6.20 5.33
C VAL A 164 19.46 5.93 4.11
N ILE A 165 19.21 4.85 3.39
CA ILE A 165 19.97 4.48 2.18
C ILE A 165 19.73 5.51 1.08
N GLY A 166 18.47 5.93 0.87
CA GLY A 166 18.10 6.89 -0.17
C GLY A 166 18.72 8.27 0.06
N GLY A 167 18.72 8.75 1.30
CA GLY A 167 19.39 9.99 1.68
C GLY A 167 20.90 9.90 1.45
N ALA A 168 21.55 8.86 1.96
CA ALA A 168 22.99 8.65 1.80
C ALA A 168 23.41 8.56 0.32
N LEU A 169 22.68 7.81 -0.51
CA LEU A 169 22.95 7.71 -1.94
C LEU A 169 22.74 9.04 -2.66
N THR A 170 21.67 9.76 -2.35
CA THR A 170 21.34 11.04 -3.00
C THR A 170 22.38 12.12 -2.68
N GLU A 171 22.92 12.14 -1.46
CA GLU A 171 23.88 13.16 -1.02
C GLU A 171 25.33 12.82 -1.41
N HIS A 172 25.74 11.57 -1.31
CA HIS A 172 27.15 11.18 -1.39
C HIS A 172 27.53 10.36 -2.64
N ALA A 173 26.57 9.76 -3.38
CA ALA A 173 26.89 8.87 -4.49
C ALA A 173 27.07 9.59 -5.84
N THR A 174 26.98 10.92 -5.89
CA THR A 174 27.26 11.66 -7.13
C THR A 174 28.70 11.43 -7.55
N THR A 175 28.92 10.84 -8.71
CA THR A 175 30.24 10.44 -9.19
C THR A 175 30.38 10.70 -10.69
N ALA A 176 31.62 10.84 -11.16
CA ALA A 176 31.92 10.93 -12.59
C ALA A 176 32.31 9.55 -13.14
N ILE A 177 31.55 9.04 -14.09
CA ILE A 177 31.82 7.79 -14.78
C ILE A 177 32.10 8.13 -16.25
N VAL A 178 33.33 7.84 -16.70
CA VAL A 178 33.77 8.07 -18.10
C VAL A 178 33.49 9.51 -18.57
N GLY A 179 33.71 10.51 -17.67
CA GLY A 179 33.51 11.93 -18.00
C GLY A 179 32.06 12.45 -17.88
N HIS A 180 31.07 11.60 -17.60
CA HIS A 180 29.70 11.99 -17.32
C HIS A 180 29.43 12.01 -15.82
N VAL A 181 28.82 13.10 -15.35
CA VAL A 181 28.40 13.20 -13.93
C VAL A 181 27.10 12.44 -13.74
N VAL A 182 27.17 11.35 -12.98
CA VAL A 182 25.99 10.57 -12.59
C VAL A 182 25.51 11.06 -11.23
N SER A 183 24.31 11.66 -11.22
CA SER A 183 23.71 12.19 -9.99
C SER A 183 23.39 11.10 -8.98
N GLY A 184 23.62 11.37 -7.69
CA GLY A 184 23.43 10.42 -6.59
C GLY A 184 22.03 9.81 -6.51
N TRP A 185 20.98 10.57 -6.87
CA TRP A 185 19.60 10.05 -6.88
C TRP A 185 19.37 8.87 -7.84
N ARG A 186 20.16 8.74 -8.91
CA ARG A 186 20.05 7.62 -9.86
C ARG A 186 20.42 6.29 -9.21
N PHE A 187 21.35 6.30 -8.27
CA PHE A 187 21.76 5.11 -7.51
C PHE A 187 20.66 4.58 -6.60
N VAL A 188 19.66 5.40 -6.27
CA VAL A 188 18.45 4.97 -5.56
C VAL A 188 17.70 3.87 -6.35
N PHE A 189 17.74 3.94 -7.68
CA PHE A 189 17.17 2.92 -8.55
C PHE A 189 18.16 1.78 -8.82
N TYR A 190 19.45 2.09 -8.97
CA TYR A 190 20.46 1.09 -9.28
C TYR A 190 20.76 0.14 -8.11
N VAL A 191 20.49 0.52 -6.86
CA VAL A 191 20.62 -0.34 -5.68
C VAL A 191 19.71 -1.58 -5.77
N ASN A 192 18.63 -1.52 -6.54
CA ASN A 192 17.76 -2.64 -6.80
C ASN A 192 18.41 -3.74 -7.66
N LEU A 193 19.38 -3.39 -8.52
CA LEU A 193 20.00 -4.33 -9.46
C LEU A 193 20.77 -5.46 -8.75
N PRO A 194 21.71 -5.19 -7.81
CA PRO A 194 22.42 -6.27 -7.12
C PRO A 194 21.48 -7.12 -6.26
N LEU A 195 20.51 -6.52 -5.58
CA LEU A 195 19.52 -7.27 -4.78
C LEU A 195 18.65 -8.16 -5.68
N GLY A 196 18.20 -7.62 -6.81
CA GLY A 196 17.41 -8.37 -7.76
C GLY A 196 18.19 -9.46 -8.49
N ALA A 197 19.47 -9.26 -8.77
CA ALA A 197 20.34 -10.29 -9.33
C ALA A 197 20.47 -11.49 -8.38
N VAL A 198 20.67 -11.23 -7.08
CA VAL A 198 20.69 -12.29 -6.04
C VAL A 198 19.34 -13.00 -5.99
N ALA A 199 18.22 -12.25 -6.00
CA ALA A 199 16.89 -12.84 -6.03
C ALA A 199 16.70 -13.74 -7.26
N LEU A 200 17.06 -13.26 -8.47
CA LEU A 200 16.97 -14.04 -9.71
C LEU A 200 17.79 -15.32 -9.63
N TRP A 201 19.03 -15.22 -9.16
CA TRP A 201 19.90 -16.38 -9.02
C TRP A 201 19.27 -17.46 -8.13
N ILE A 202 18.70 -17.07 -6.96
CA ILE A 202 18.05 -18.03 -6.07
C ILE A 202 16.75 -18.57 -6.71
N LEU A 203 15.93 -17.71 -7.35
CA LEU A 203 14.69 -18.11 -8.00
C LEU A 203 14.94 -19.13 -9.12
N PHE A 204 15.99 -18.91 -9.95
CA PHE A 204 16.34 -19.82 -11.04
C PHE A 204 16.87 -21.18 -10.55
N ASN A 205 17.70 -21.16 -9.51
CA ASN A 205 18.43 -22.36 -9.12
C ASN A 205 17.77 -23.14 -7.97
N ARG A 206 16.95 -22.49 -7.14
CA ARG A 206 16.50 -23.08 -5.87
C ARG A 206 14.98 -23.05 -5.65
N LEU A 207 14.22 -22.23 -6.39
CA LEU A 207 12.78 -22.23 -6.23
C LEU A 207 12.16 -23.34 -7.08
N PRO A 208 11.51 -24.35 -6.47
CA PRO A 208 10.74 -25.32 -7.24
C PRO A 208 9.57 -24.61 -7.94
N ASN A 209 9.19 -25.08 -9.13
CA ASN A 209 8.01 -24.55 -9.79
C ASN A 209 6.78 -25.14 -9.11
N THR A 210 6.25 -24.41 -8.15
CA THR A 210 5.02 -24.75 -7.43
C THR A 210 3.82 -24.07 -8.07
N GLY A 211 2.62 -24.63 -7.87
CA GLY A 211 1.44 -24.19 -8.63
C GLY A 211 1.51 -24.72 -10.07
N GLY A 212 0.74 -24.10 -10.93
CA GLY A 212 0.64 -24.54 -12.32
C GLY A 212 -0.34 -25.71 -12.52
N GLN A 213 -1.17 -25.60 -13.55
CA GLN A 213 -2.08 -26.68 -13.90
C GLN A 213 -1.33 -27.77 -14.63
N VAL A 214 -1.39 -29.01 -14.08
CA VAL A 214 -0.93 -30.22 -14.74
C VAL A 214 -2.14 -30.85 -15.43
N GLY A 215 -2.17 -30.83 -16.75
CA GLY A 215 -3.27 -31.39 -17.55
C GLY A 215 -4.53 -30.47 -17.58
N GLY A 216 -4.80 -29.88 -18.71
CA GLY A 216 -5.96 -28.99 -18.94
C GLY A 216 -5.59 -27.80 -19.82
N GLU A 217 -6.59 -27.18 -20.44
CA GLU A 217 -6.37 -25.99 -21.26
C GLU A 217 -5.96 -24.79 -20.39
N ARG A 218 -4.76 -24.27 -20.61
CA ARG A 218 -4.26 -23.04 -19.99
C ARG A 218 -4.86 -21.82 -20.68
N ARG A 219 -6.14 -21.53 -20.40
CA ARG A 219 -6.81 -20.36 -20.98
C ARG A 219 -6.59 -19.13 -20.11
N VAL A 220 -5.91 -18.14 -20.68
CA VAL A 220 -5.75 -16.80 -20.07
C VAL A 220 -6.96 -15.96 -20.48
N ASP A 221 -7.61 -15.37 -19.50
CA ASP A 221 -8.75 -14.44 -19.73
C ASP A 221 -8.24 -13.05 -20.06
N TRP A 222 -7.80 -12.83 -21.30
CA TRP A 222 -7.33 -11.53 -21.75
C TRP A 222 -8.43 -10.47 -21.78
N ALA A 223 -9.67 -10.86 -22.12
CA ALA A 223 -10.79 -9.94 -22.15
C ALA A 223 -11.17 -9.48 -20.73
N GLY A 224 -11.25 -10.39 -19.76
CA GLY A 224 -11.46 -10.04 -18.36
C GLY A 224 -10.31 -9.22 -17.79
N SER A 225 -9.06 -9.49 -18.18
CA SER A 225 -7.90 -8.67 -17.82
C SER A 225 -7.99 -7.25 -18.38
N GLY A 226 -8.39 -7.10 -19.65
CA GLY A 226 -8.63 -5.80 -20.28
C GLY A 226 -9.75 -5.01 -19.62
N LEU A 227 -10.88 -5.67 -19.31
CA LEU A 227 -12.01 -5.05 -18.60
C LEU A 227 -11.60 -4.62 -17.18
N LEU A 228 -10.77 -5.39 -16.48
CA LEU A 228 -10.24 -5.03 -15.18
C LEU A 228 -9.39 -3.75 -15.26
N LEU A 229 -8.49 -3.67 -16.26
CA LEU A 229 -7.70 -2.47 -16.53
C LEU A 229 -8.60 -1.27 -16.82
N LEU A 230 -9.56 -1.42 -17.74
CA LEU A 230 -10.51 -0.35 -18.12
C LEU A 230 -11.41 0.11 -16.96
N THR A 231 -11.64 -0.74 -15.96
CA THR A 231 -12.42 -0.42 -14.77
C THR A 231 -11.57 0.31 -13.73
N PHE A 232 -10.43 -0.28 -13.36
CA PHE A 232 -9.69 0.18 -12.19
C PHE A 232 -8.66 1.27 -12.50
N VAL A 233 -8.15 1.37 -13.73
CA VAL A 233 -7.25 2.48 -14.09
C VAL A 233 -7.97 3.83 -14.00
N PRO A 234 -9.15 4.04 -14.64
CA PRO A 234 -9.89 5.29 -14.47
C PRO A 234 -10.32 5.55 -13.01
N LEU A 235 -10.71 4.51 -12.27
CA LEU A 235 -11.07 4.65 -10.86
C LEU A 235 -9.89 5.19 -10.04
N LEU A 236 -8.73 4.55 -10.15
CA LEU A 236 -7.54 4.94 -9.38
C LEU A 236 -7.00 6.32 -9.80
N LEU A 237 -7.10 6.66 -11.09
CA LEU A 237 -6.77 7.99 -11.59
C LEU A 237 -7.73 9.05 -11.04
N ALA A 238 -9.04 8.80 -11.08
CA ALA A 238 -10.03 9.72 -10.53
C ALA A 238 -9.81 9.97 -9.03
N LEU A 239 -9.49 8.91 -8.27
CA LEU A 239 -9.17 9.01 -6.84
C LEU A 239 -7.86 9.77 -6.57
N SER A 240 -6.88 9.65 -7.47
CA SER A 240 -5.59 10.34 -7.34
C SER A 240 -5.66 11.82 -7.73
N TRP A 241 -6.47 12.17 -8.74
CA TRP A 241 -6.58 13.52 -9.27
C TRP A 241 -7.69 14.34 -8.60
N GLY A 242 -8.74 13.68 -8.13
CA GLY A 242 -9.88 14.33 -7.50
C GLY A 242 -9.48 15.13 -6.27
N GLY A 243 -9.87 16.41 -6.25
CA GLY A 243 -9.55 17.34 -5.17
C GLY A 243 -8.13 17.93 -5.19
N HIS A 244 -7.27 17.48 -6.11
CA HIS A 244 -5.90 18.00 -6.29
C HIS A 244 -5.70 18.62 -7.68
N ALA A 245 -5.65 17.79 -8.72
CA ALA A 245 -5.49 18.27 -10.11
C ALA A 245 -6.80 18.73 -10.74
N TYR A 246 -7.92 18.13 -10.34
CA TYR A 246 -9.26 18.45 -10.82
C TYR A 246 -10.25 18.48 -9.66
N ALA A 247 -11.21 19.40 -9.68
CA ALA A 247 -12.31 19.41 -8.73
C ALA A 247 -13.11 18.09 -8.85
N TRP A 248 -13.64 17.58 -7.75
CA TRP A 248 -14.43 16.34 -7.73
C TRP A 248 -15.64 16.35 -8.69
N GLY A 249 -16.27 17.52 -8.90
CA GLY A 249 -17.37 17.72 -9.84
C GLY A 249 -16.95 18.02 -11.26
N SER A 250 -15.66 17.99 -11.60
CA SER A 250 -15.18 18.26 -12.96
C SER A 250 -15.65 17.18 -13.95
N PRO A 251 -15.94 17.52 -15.22
CA PRO A 251 -16.36 16.54 -16.22
C PRO A 251 -15.37 15.39 -16.38
N VAL A 252 -14.07 15.64 -16.19
CA VAL A 252 -13.02 14.63 -16.29
C VAL A 252 -13.17 13.59 -15.18
N ILE A 253 -13.28 14.01 -13.90
CA ILE A 253 -13.45 13.10 -12.77
C ILE A 253 -14.77 12.35 -12.84
N VAL A 254 -15.87 13.05 -13.17
CA VAL A 254 -17.19 12.43 -13.32
C VAL A 254 -17.19 11.40 -14.44
N ALA A 255 -16.56 11.69 -15.60
CA ALA A 255 -16.44 10.73 -16.70
C ALA A 255 -15.59 9.52 -16.31
N MET A 256 -14.47 9.71 -15.59
CA MET A 256 -13.63 8.60 -15.11
C MET A 256 -14.37 7.72 -14.10
N LEU A 257 -15.08 8.31 -13.13
CA LEU A 257 -15.88 7.56 -12.16
C LEU A 257 -17.06 6.84 -12.83
N GLY A 258 -17.75 7.52 -13.76
CA GLY A 258 -18.82 6.91 -14.54
C GLY A 258 -18.32 5.75 -15.40
N GLY A 259 -17.19 5.93 -16.07
CA GLY A 259 -16.49 4.88 -16.83
C GLY A 259 -16.07 3.70 -15.95
N ALA A 260 -15.56 3.97 -14.75
CA ALA A 260 -15.20 2.92 -13.78
C ALA A 260 -16.43 2.14 -13.31
N VAL A 261 -17.54 2.80 -13.01
CA VAL A 261 -18.79 2.15 -12.61
C VAL A 261 -19.35 1.30 -13.77
N ALA A 262 -19.40 1.85 -14.98
CA ALA A 262 -19.84 1.11 -16.17
C ALA A 262 -18.91 -0.09 -16.44
N GLY A 263 -17.60 0.11 -16.38
CA GLY A 263 -16.62 -0.96 -16.53
C GLY A 263 -16.77 -2.04 -15.46
N LEU A 264 -17.04 -1.67 -14.20
CA LEU A 264 -17.30 -2.63 -13.11
C LEU A 264 -18.55 -3.47 -13.40
N VAL A 265 -19.65 -2.84 -13.84
CA VAL A 265 -20.88 -3.54 -14.20
C VAL A 265 -20.60 -4.53 -15.33
N VAL A 266 -19.91 -4.10 -16.39
CA VAL A 266 -19.54 -4.97 -17.53
C VAL A 266 -18.63 -6.11 -17.05
N LEU A 267 -17.62 -5.84 -16.22
CA LEU A 267 -16.72 -6.85 -15.65
C LEU A 267 -17.48 -7.88 -14.82
N LEU A 268 -18.43 -7.46 -13.98
CA LEU A 268 -19.26 -8.36 -13.17
C LEU A 268 -20.17 -9.23 -14.04
N LEU A 269 -20.85 -8.65 -15.04
CA LEU A 269 -21.68 -9.38 -15.97
C LEU A 269 -20.85 -10.37 -16.80
N TYR A 270 -19.69 -9.95 -17.28
CA TYR A 270 -18.76 -10.80 -18.03
C TYR A 270 -18.25 -11.99 -17.20
N SER A 271 -17.93 -11.75 -15.91
CA SER A 271 -17.35 -12.77 -15.01
C SER A 271 -18.39 -13.71 -14.39
N ARG A 272 -19.70 -13.37 -14.46
CA ARG A 272 -20.78 -14.06 -13.74
C ARG A 272 -20.84 -15.57 -13.98
N ASN A 273 -20.62 -16.01 -15.23
CA ASN A 273 -20.77 -17.41 -15.65
C ASN A 273 -19.44 -18.00 -16.19
N ARG A 274 -18.29 -17.45 -15.78
CA ARG A 274 -16.98 -17.85 -16.30
C ARG A 274 -16.04 -18.31 -15.18
N ASP A 275 -15.82 -19.60 -15.10
CA ASP A 275 -14.87 -20.18 -14.13
C ASP A 275 -13.41 -19.80 -14.42
N HIS A 276 -13.13 -19.41 -15.66
CA HIS A 276 -11.79 -19.00 -16.11
C HIS A 276 -11.54 -17.50 -15.95
N ALA A 277 -12.51 -16.72 -15.46
CA ALA A 277 -12.36 -15.29 -15.24
C ALA A 277 -11.14 -14.97 -14.34
N VAL A 278 -10.54 -13.79 -14.58
CA VAL A 278 -9.44 -13.26 -13.73
C VAL A 278 -9.93 -13.09 -12.29
N VAL A 279 -11.19 -12.68 -12.12
CA VAL A 279 -11.87 -12.61 -10.82
C VAL A 279 -13.10 -13.54 -10.87
N PRO A 280 -12.97 -14.81 -10.48
CA PRO A 280 -14.09 -15.74 -10.49
C PRO A 280 -15.11 -15.35 -9.41
N LEU A 281 -16.27 -14.85 -9.80
CA LEU A 281 -17.32 -14.41 -8.87
C LEU A 281 -17.85 -15.54 -7.99
N GLY A 282 -17.77 -16.80 -8.46
CA GLY A 282 -18.12 -17.97 -7.66
C GLY A 282 -17.36 -18.11 -6.35
N LEU A 283 -16.14 -17.52 -6.23
CA LEU A 283 -15.38 -17.52 -4.98
C LEU A 283 -16.07 -16.67 -3.90
N PHE A 284 -16.80 -15.62 -4.28
CA PHE A 284 -17.52 -14.75 -3.34
C PHE A 284 -18.78 -15.42 -2.76
N ALA A 285 -19.26 -16.53 -3.34
CA ALA A 285 -20.28 -17.35 -2.71
C ALA A 285 -19.78 -18.01 -1.41
N ASN A 286 -18.47 -18.19 -1.26
CA ASN A 286 -17.89 -18.65 -0.01
C ASN A 286 -17.86 -17.51 1.03
N PRO A 287 -18.58 -17.64 2.17
CA PRO A 287 -18.70 -16.56 3.15
C PRO A 287 -17.37 -16.21 3.84
N VAL A 288 -16.42 -17.12 3.94
CA VAL A 288 -15.08 -16.83 4.46
C VAL A 288 -14.34 -15.93 3.48
N PHE A 289 -14.34 -16.28 2.20
CA PHE A 289 -13.68 -15.52 1.13
C PHE A 289 -14.25 -14.09 1.03
N ALA A 290 -15.57 -13.96 0.91
CA ALA A 290 -16.24 -12.68 0.72
C ALA A 290 -16.04 -11.75 1.94
N ARG A 291 -16.34 -12.25 3.15
CA ARG A 291 -16.28 -11.44 4.38
C ARG A 291 -14.84 -11.07 4.76
N ALA A 292 -13.87 -11.97 4.54
CA ALA A 292 -12.47 -11.69 4.84
C ALA A 292 -11.89 -10.61 3.89
N ASN A 293 -12.22 -10.66 2.58
CA ASN A 293 -11.83 -9.61 1.63
C ASN A 293 -12.49 -8.27 1.97
N LEU A 294 -13.78 -8.27 2.34
CA LEU A 294 -14.49 -7.05 2.75
C LEU A 294 -13.88 -6.44 4.02
N ALA A 295 -13.62 -7.27 5.04
CA ALA A 295 -12.96 -6.79 6.27
C ALA A 295 -11.59 -6.19 5.96
N LEU A 296 -10.78 -6.88 5.15
CA LEU A 296 -9.45 -6.44 4.75
C LEU A 296 -9.50 -5.10 3.99
N PHE A 297 -10.48 -4.92 3.09
CA PHE A 297 -10.73 -3.67 2.38
C PHE A 297 -11.02 -2.53 3.35
N ILE A 298 -12.03 -2.69 4.23
CA ILE A 298 -12.46 -1.63 5.16
C ILE A 298 -11.33 -1.28 6.14
N ILE A 299 -10.60 -2.27 6.65
CA ILE A 299 -9.43 -2.08 7.53
C ILE A 299 -8.39 -1.19 6.86
N ASN A 300 -8.09 -1.44 5.57
CA ASN A 300 -7.07 -0.67 4.87
C ASN A 300 -7.53 0.74 4.52
N VAL A 301 -8.82 0.94 4.23
CA VAL A 301 -9.39 2.30 4.11
C VAL A 301 -9.15 3.09 5.40
N ALA A 302 -9.52 2.53 6.56
CA ALA A 302 -9.38 3.18 7.86
C ALA A 302 -7.91 3.42 8.26
N PHE A 303 -7.05 2.44 8.02
CA PHE A 303 -5.64 2.48 8.41
C PHE A 303 -4.85 3.55 7.65
N MET A 304 -5.10 3.70 6.34
CA MET A 304 -4.43 4.72 5.54
C MET A 304 -4.77 6.14 5.96
N GLY A 305 -5.99 6.38 6.46
CA GLY A 305 -6.36 7.66 7.03
C GLY A 305 -5.49 8.07 8.22
N ILE A 306 -5.11 7.12 9.08
CA ILE A 306 -4.23 7.41 10.22
C ILE A 306 -2.78 7.53 9.77
N VAL A 307 -2.27 6.56 9.02
CA VAL A 307 -0.84 6.48 8.66
C VAL A 307 -0.41 7.68 7.80
N MET A 308 -1.27 8.12 6.87
CA MET A 308 -0.93 9.20 5.95
C MET A 308 -1.00 10.59 6.62
N PHE A 309 -2.00 10.82 7.48
CA PHE A 309 -2.25 12.16 8.01
C PHE A 309 -1.70 12.42 9.41
N LEU A 310 -1.31 11.37 10.15
CA LEU A 310 -0.69 11.56 11.47
C LEU A 310 0.66 12.30 11.42
N PRO A 311 1.58 12.01 10.49
CA PRO A 311 2.81 12.82 10.36
C PRO A 311 2.50 14.29 10.05
N LEU A 312 1.49 14.57 9.23
CA LEU A 312 1.06 15.93 8.92
C LEU A 312 0.56 16.66 10.18
N TYR A 313 -0.23 15.98 11.03
CA TYR A 313 -0.64 16.52 12.33
C TYR A 313 0.57 16.89 13.20
N LEU A 314 1.55 15.99 13.30
CA LEU A 314 2.75 16.21 14.12
C LEU A 314 3.58 17.39 13.61
N GLN A 315 3.71 17.53 12.29
CA GLN A 315 4.49 18.62 11.68
C GLN A 315 3.77 19.96 11.82
N VAL A 316 2.53 20.04 11.40
CA VAL A 316 1.80 21.31 11.31
C VAL A 316 1.24 21.75 12.67
N ALA A 317 0.57 20.85 13.39
CA ALA A 317 -0.10 21.20 14.65
C ALA A 317 0.85 21.22 15.84
N ARG A 318 1.94 20.40 15.81
CA ARG A 318 2.89 20.27 16.93
C ARG A 318 4.29 20.81 16.64
N GLY A 319 4.55 21.30 15.43
CA GLY A 319 5.84 21.86 15.05
C GLY A 319 7.00 20.85 15.07
N VAL A 320 6.70 19.54 14.98
CA VAL A 320 7.71 18.48 14.99
C VAL A 320 8.35 18.41 13.59
N THR A 321 9.68 18.20 13.54
CA THR A 321 10.39 18.07 12.25
C THR A 321 9.87 16.88 11.43
N ALA A 322 10.01 16.94 10.10
CA ALA A 322 9.60 15.86 9.21
C ALA A 322 10.23 14.50 9.60
N THR A 323 11.53 14.51 9.92
CA THR A 323 12.23 13.30 10.39
C THR A 323 11.65 12.74 11.69
N ALA A 324 11.41 13.61 12.69
CA ALA A 324 10.86 13.18 13.98
C ALA A 324 9.38 12.71 13.85
N SER A 325 8.60 13.28 12.92
CA SER A 325 7.23 12.83 12.63
C SER A 325 7.21 11.45 11.96
N GLY A 326 8.19 11.16 11.10
CA GLY A 326 8.38 9.82 10.52
C GLY A 326 8.74 8.79 11.61
N PHE A 327 9.66 9.12 12.51
CA PHE A 327 10.02 8.25 13.64
C PHE A 327 8.85 8.00 14.61
N ALA A 328 7.88 8.90 14.68
CA ALA A 328 6.68 8.69 15.49
C ALA A 328 5.79 7.53 14.99
N LEU A 329 5.94 7.09 13.73
CA LEU A 329 5.27 5.90 13.20
C LEU A 329 5.96 4.58 13.57
N LEU A 330 7.22 4.59 14.06
CA LEU A 330 7.95 3.37 14.40
C LEU A 330 7.25 2.51 15.47
N PRO A 331 6.67 3.04 16.55
CA PRO A 331 5.91 2.25 17.49
C PRO A 331 4.68 1.58 16.87
N LEU A 332 3.99 2.25 15.94
CA LEU A 332 2.89 1.66 15.17
C LEU A 332 3.38 0.47 14.34
N MET A 333 4.46 0.64 13.57
CA MET A 333 5.03 -0.42 12.74
C MET A 333 5.62 -1.55 13.59
N GLY A 334 6.29 -1.22 14.70
CA GLY A 334 6.76 -2.19 15.69
C GLY A 334 5.62 -3.00 16.31
N GLY A 335 4.49 -2.33 16.61
CA GLY A 335 3.25 -2.97 17.05
C GLY A 335 2.70 -3.93 16.00
N VAL A 336 2.58 -3.50 14.75
CA VAL A 336 2.13 -4.35 13.62
C VAL A 336 3.01 -5.60 13.49
N LEU A 337 4.33 -5.41 13.51
CA LEU A 337 5.28 -6.52 13.43
C LEU A 337 5.10 -7.50 14.59
N THR A 338 5.10 -6.99 15.82
CA THR A 338 4.96 -7.80 17.04
C THR A 338 3.62 -8.54 17.06
N GLY A 339 2.52 -7.84 16.75
CA GLY A 339 1.18 -8.43 16.64
C GLY A 339 1.10 -9.50 15.57
N SER A 340 1.71 -9.29 14.38
CA SER A 340 1.76 -10.30 13.31
C SER A 340 2.54 -11.55 13.73
N VAL A 341 3.68 -11.38 14.39
CA VAL A 341 4.51 -12.49 14.86
C VAL A 341 3.81 -13.28 15.97
N ILE A 342 3.18 -12.59 16.92
CA ILE A 342 2.39 -13.24 17.98
C ILE A 342 1.21 -14.00 17.35
N ALA A 343 0.45 -13.36 16.47
CA ALA A 343 -0.67 -13.98 15.77
C ALA A 343 -0.24 -15.25 15.02
N GLY A 344 0.88 -15.16 14.28
CA GLY A 344 1.44 -16.30 13.56
C GLY A 344 1.82 -17.47 14.46
N ARG A 345 2.45 -17.19 15.62
CA ARG A 345 2.81 -18.23 16.60
C ARG A 345 1.58 -18.85 17.27
N VAL A 346 0.60 -18.04 17.63
CA VAL A 346 -0.65 -18.53 18.23
C VAL A 346 -1.39 -19.43 17.25
N VAL A 347 -1.59 -18.98 16.01
CA VAL A 347 -2.30 -19.77 14.99
C VAL A 347 -1.54 -21.04 14.62
N SER A 348 -0.20 -21.02 14.57
CA SER A 348 0.58 -22.25 14.30
C SER A 348 0.43 -23.31 15.38
N ARG A 349 0.19 -22.91 16.65
CA ARG A 349 -0.04 -23.82 17.78
C ARG A 349 -1.50 -24.25 17.89
N THR A 350 -2.44 -23.32 17.79
CA THR A 350 -3.87 -23.56 18.00
C THR A 350 -4.59 -24.08 16.75
N LYS A 351 -3.99 -23.87 15.57
CA LYS A 351 -4.58 -24.16 14.25
C LYS A 351 -5.91 -23.43 14.00
N VAL A 352 -6.20 -22.35 14.74
CA VAL A 352 -7.43 -21.55 14.61
C VAL A 352 -7.09 -20.08 14.46
N TYR A 353 -7.58 -19.43 13.40
CA TYR A 353 -7.28 -18.02 13.10
C TYR A 353 -8.32 -17.04 13.65
N LYS A 354 -9.59 -17.45 13.80
CA LYS A 354 -10.70 -16.54 14.18
C LYS A 354 -10.51 -15.85 15.53
N PRO A 355 -10.17 -16.52 16.64
CA PRO A 355 -9.95 -15.85 17.93
C PRO A 355 -8.85 -14.78 17.84
N VAL A 356 -7.81 -15.05 17.06
CA VAL A 356 -6.69 -14.11 16.88
C VAL A 356 -7.11 -12.86 16.12
N LEU A 357 -7.97 -13.00 15.08
CA LEU A 357 -8.57 -11.87 14.38
C LEU A 357 -9.49 -11.04 15.28
N VAL A 358 -10.28 -11.69 16.12
CA VAL A 358 -11.20 -11.01 17.06
C VAL A 358 -10.41 -10.23 18.11
N ILE A 359 -9.40 -10.85 18.74
CA ILE A 359 -8.53 -10.18 19.72
C ILE A 359 -7.80 -8.99 19.04
N GLY A 360 -7.24 -9.20 17.84
CA GLY A 360 -6.63 -8.14 17.06
C GLY A 360 -7.59 -6.98 16.79
N GLY A 361 -8.83 -7.28 16.42
CA GLY A 361 -9.88 -6.27 16.22
C GLY A 361 -10.21 -5.49 17.49
N ILE A 362 -10.32 -6.15 18.64
CA ILE A 362 -10.54 -5.49 19.94
C ILE A 362 -9.37 -4.54 20.27
N LEU A 363 -8.13 -4.99 20.09
CA LEU A 363 -6.95 -4.17 20.35
C LEU A 363 -6.88 -2.98 19.37
N THR A 364 -7.27 -3.18 18.11
CA THR A 364 -7.36 -2.09 17.11
C THR A 364 -8.39 -1.05 17.54
N LEU A 365 -9.59 -1.47 17.96
CA LEU A 365 -10.64 -0.58 18.46
C LEU A 365 -10.21 0.14 19.73
N ALA A 366 -9.54 -0.53 20.66
CA ALA A 366 -8.97 0.11 21.85
C ALA A 366 -7.90 1.15 21.45
N GLY A 367 -6.99 0.81 20.54
CA GLY A 367 -5.95 1.70 20.06
C GLY A 367 -6.51 2.95 19.38
N VAL A 368 -7.47 2.80 18.45
CA VAL A 368 -8.10 3.96 17.79
C VAL A 368 -8.98 4.73 18.76
N GLY A 369 -9.69 4.07 19.69
CA GLY A 369 -10.45 4.73 20.75
C GLY A 369 -9.59 5.63 21.63
N LEU A 370 -8.37 5.21 21.95
CA LEU A 370 -7.39 6.05 22.64
C LEU A 370 -6.88 7.21 21.74
N LEU A 371 -6.80 7.03 20.43
CA LEU A 371 -6.45 8.11 19.50
C LEU A 371 -7.53 9.19 19.42
N LEU A 372 -8.80 8.88 19.68
CA LEU A 372 -9.87 9.88 19.76
C LEU A 372 -9.64 10.89 20.90
N GLN A 373 -8.84 10.53 21.90
CA GLN A 373 -8.50 11.39 23.05
C GLN A 373 -7.19 12.18 22.82
N VAL A 374 -6.66 12.19 21.58
CA VAL A 374 -5.47 12.98 21.26
C VAL A 374 -5.86 14.44 21.10
N GLY A 375 -5.15 15.29 21.86
CA GLY A 375 -5.32 16.73 21.84
C GLY A 375 -3.97 17.44 21.87
N PRO A 376 -3.96 18.78 21.91
CA PRO A 376 -2.72 19.58 21.95
C PRO A 376 -1.81 19.21 23.12
N ASP A 377 -2.38 18.84 24.28
CA ASP A 377 -1.65 18.55 25.51
C ASP A 377 -1.23 17.08 25.67
N THR A 378 -1.56 16.22 24.69
CA THR A 378 -1.19 14.80 24.75
C THR A 378 0.33 14.65 24.74
N SER A 379 0.92 14.03 25.76
CA SER A 379 2.36 13.82 25.81
C SER A 379 2.83 12.93 24.64
N ARG A 380 4.08 13.15 24.19
CA ARG A 380 4.69 12.36 23.13
C ARG A 380 4.66 10.85 23.46
N THR A 381 4.98 10.48 24.68
CA THR A 381 5.00 9.09 25.14
C THR A 381 3.61 8.47 25.07
N ALA A 382 2.57 9.18 25.53
CA ALA A 382 1.19 8.69 25.44
C ALA A 382 0.76 8.44 23.99
N LEU A 383 1.10 9.33 23.05
CA LEU A 383 0.82 9.16 21.64
C LEU A 383 1.53 7.90 21.08
N LEU A 384 2.83 7.74 21.37
CA LEU A 384 3.61 6.59 20.88
C LEU A 384 3.06 5.25 21.41
N LEU A 385 2.64 5.19 22.69
CA LEU A 385 2.02 4.00 23.27
C LEU A 385 0.65 3.69 22.63
N ARG A 386 -0.18 4.69 22.36
CA ARG A 386 -1.46 4.53 21.65
C ARG A 386 -1.25 3.98 20.23
N LEU A 387 -0.24 4.48 19.53
CA LEU A 387 0.15 3.99 18.21
C LEU A 387 0.68 2.56 18.25
N ALA A 388 1.49 2.22 19.25
CA ALA A 388 1.98 0.85 19.44
C ALA A 388 0.82 -0.13 19.69
N LEU A 389 -0.17 0.25 20.49
CA LEU A 389 -1.36 -0.56 20.75
C LEU A 389 -2.20 -0.75 19.48
N LEU A 390 -2.44 0.33 18.72
CA LEU A 390 -3.12 0.26 17.42
C LEU A 390 -2.39 -0.71 16.48
N GLY A 391 -1.06 -0.58 16.39
CA GLY A 391 -0.23 -1.46 15.58
C GLY A 391 -0.33 -2.92 16.01
N LEU A 392 -0.28 -3.19 17.31
CA LEU A 392 -0.40 -4.54 17.86
C LEU A 392 -1.73 -5.20 17.46
N GLY A 393 -2.82 -4.43 17.49
CA GLY A 393 -4.14 -4.89 17.02
C GLY A 393 -4.21 -5.13 15.51
N MET A 394 -3.53 -4.28 14.72
CA MET A 394 -3.49 -4.39 13.26
C MET A 394 -2.63 -5.55 12.76
N GLY A 395 -1.62 -5.96 13.54
CA GLY A 395 -0.70 -7.04 13.16
C GLY A 395 -1.39 -8.33 12.69
N PRO A 396 -2.34 -8.88 13.45
CA PRO A 396 -3.11 -10.05 13.04
C PRO A 396 -3.83 -9.88 11.70
N ALA A 397 -4.39 -8.71 11.43
CA ALA A 397 -5.14 -8.45 10.20
C ALA A 397 -4.27 -8.57 8.94
N MET A 398 -2.99 -8.18 9.01
CA MET A 398 -2.08 -8.20 7.85
C MET A 398 -1.84 -9.61 7.28
N GLY A 399 -1.83 -10.64 8.13
CA GLY A 399 -1.53 -12.01 7.70
C GLY A 399 -2.71 -12.97 7.78
N MET A 400 -3.53 -12.85 8.83
CA MET A 400 -4.55 -13.86 9.12
C MET A 400 -5.76 -13.80 8.17
N PHE A 401 -6.13 -12.61 7.66
CA PHE A 401 -7.15 -12.53 6.62
C PHE A 401 -6.69 -13.18 5.33
N THR A 402 -5.44 -12.96 4.91
CA THR A 402 -4.88 -13.63 3.73
C THR A 402 -4.87 -15.16 3.94
N LEU A 403 -4.49 -15.62 5.13
CA LEU A 403 -4.54 -17.04 5.49
C LEU A 403 -5.98 -17.60 5.45
N ALA A 404 -6.96 -16.87 6.00
CA ALA A 404 -8.37 -17.25 5.95
C ALA A 404 -8.89 -17.37 4.51
N ILE A 405 -8.57 -16.37 3.66
CA ILE A 405 -8.92 -16.33 2.24
C ILE A 405 -8.29 -17.50 1.48
N GLN A 406 -7.00 -17.79 1.72
CA GLN A 406 -6.30 -18.92 1.10
C GLN A 406 -6.86 -20.28 1.55
N SER A 407 -7.28 -20.39 2.83
CA SER A 407 -7.87 -21.63 3.38
C SER A 407 -9.31 -21.88 2.91
N ALA A 408 -9.95 -20.87 2.32
CA ALA A 408 -11.34 -20.94 1.84
C ALA A 408 -11.47 -21.46 0.42
N VAL A 409 -10.35 -21.65 -0.29
CA VAL A 409 -10.32 -22.04 -1.70
C VAL A 409 -9.53 -23.33 -1.91
N GLU A 410 -9.76 -23.96 -3.06
CA GLU A 410 -8.98 -25.12 -3.50
C GLU A 410 -7.51 -24.73 -3.74
N PRO A 411 -6.56 -25.66 -3.56
CA PRO A 411 -5.13 -25.42 -3.81
C PRO A 411 -4.81 -24.84 -5.19
N ARG A 412 -5.60 -25.21 -6.20
CA ARG A 412 -5.44 -24.73 -7.59
C ARG A 412 -5.76 -23.24 -7.76
N ARG A 413 -6.48 -22.62 -6.81
CA ARG A 413 -6.95 -21.22 -6.83
C ARG A 413 -6.27 -20.34 -5.78
N ILE A 414 -5.20 -20.81 -5.14
CA ILE A 414 -4.48 -20.06 -4.09
C ILE A 414 -3.92 -18.74 -4.62
N GLY A 415 -3.41 -18.71 -5.86
CA GLY A 415 -2.90 -17.48 -6.47
C GLY A 415 -3.98 -16.43 -6.67
N VAL A 416 -5.14 -16.82 -7.24
CA VAL A 416 -6.29 -15.93 -7.40
C VAL A 416 -6.78 -15.44 -6.03
N ALA A 417 -6.84 -16.31 -5.03
CA ALA A 417 -7.27 -15.96 -3.67
C ALA A 417 -6.28 -14.97 -3.02
N THR A 418 -4.99 -15.21 -3.15
CA THR A 418 -3.93 -14.33 -2.66
C THR A 418 -3.95 -12.98 -3.36
N ALA A 419 -4.10 -13.00 -4.68
CA ALA A 419 -4.21 -11.78 -5.48
C ALA A 419 -5.44 -10.97 -5.11
N SER A 420 -6.59 -11.63 -4.86
CA SER A 420 -7.80 -10.96 -4.38
C SER A 420 -7.54 -10.23 -3.05
N ALA A 421 -6.94 -10.89 -2.06
CA ALA A 421 -6.60 -10.27 -0.80
C ALA A 421 -5.69 -9.03 -0.97
N GLN A 422 -4.65 -9.13 -1.81
CA GLN A 422 -3.75 -8.01 -2.09
C GLN A 422 -4.44 -6.87 -2.84
N PHE A 423 -5.29 -7.20 -3.79
CA PHE A 423 -6.06 -6.24 -4.58
C PHE A 423 -7.02 -5.43 -3.71
N PHE A 424 -7.85 -6.11 -2.88
CA PHE A 424 -8.76 -5.43 -1.96
C PHE A 424 -8.01 -4.58 -0.93
N ARG A 425 -6.85 -5.03 -0.46
CA ARG A 425 -5.98 -4.25 0.42
C ARG A 425 -5.47 -2.98 -0.26
N GLN A 426 -4.97 -3.07 -1.49
CA GLN A 426 -4.40 -1.92 -2.21
C GLN A 426 -5.49 -0.93 -2.62
N ILE A 427 -6.62 -1.40 -3.15
CA ILE A 427 -7.76 -0.52 -3.46
C ILE A 427 -8.28 0.15 -2.20
N GLY A 428 -8.43 -0.60 -1.10
CA GLY A 428 -8.81 -0.03 0.20
C GLY A 428 -7.87 1.08 0.63
N SER A 429 -6.56 0.87 0.52
CA SER A 429 -5.55 1.89 0.83
C SER A 429 -5.70 3.14 -0.05
N THR A 430 -5.89 2.97 -1.36
CA THR A 430 -6.04 4.10 -2.30
C THR A 430 -7.33 4.87 -2.05
N ILE A 431 -8.45 4.18 -1.86
CA ILE A 431 -9.73 4.81 -1.50
C ILE A 431 -9.62 5.52 -0.16
N GLY A 432 -8.92 4.92 0.82
CA GLY A 432 -8.66 5.52 2.12
C GLY A 432 -7.95 6.87 1.99
N VAL A 433 -6.82 6.92 1.28
CA VAL A 433 -6.08 8.17 1.06
C VAL A 433 -6.97 9.23 0.40
N ALA A 434 -7.72 8.86 -0.65
CA ALA A 434 -8.59 9.80 -1.37
C ALA A 434 -9.75 10.30 -0.49
N LEU A 435 -10.43 9.40 0.23
CA LEU A 435 -11.54 9.73 1.12
C LEU A 435 -11.10 10.68 2.24
N PHE A 436 -10.03 10.32 2.95
CA PHE A 436 -9.53 11.11 4.06
C PHE A 436 -8.91 12.44 3.60
N GLY A 437 -8.27 12.44 2.42
CA GLY A 437 -7.78 13.67 1.77
C GLY A 437 -8.92 14.63 1.42
N ALA A 438 -10.00 14.12 0.83
CA ALA A 438 -11.17 14.93 0.52
C ALA A 438 -11.84 15.51 1.79
N ILE A 439 -11.98 14.70 2.84
CA ILE A 439 -12.54 15.16 4.12
C ILE A 439 -11.64 16.23 4.75
N LEU A 440 -10.31 16.01 4.74
CA LEU A 440 -9.33 16.98 5.24
C LEU A 440 -9.46 18.31 4.50
N THR A 441 -9.46 18.28 3.17
CA THR A 441 -9.58 19.49 2.33
C THR A 441 -10.89 20.24 2.60
N ASN A 442 -12.01 19.53 2.63
CA ASN A 442 -13.32 20.14 2.91
C ASN A 442 -13.37 20.78 4.31
N THR A 443 -12.82 20.10 5.31
CA THR A 443 -12.76 20.61 6.68
C THR A 443 -11.86 21.84 6.77
N LEU A 444 -10.70 21.83 6.13
CA LEU A 444 -9.78 22.98 6.10
C LEU A 444 -10.43 24.18 5.38
N THR A 445 -11.10 23.95 4.27
CA THR A 445 -11.82 25.01 3.53
C THR A 445 -12.91 25.67 4.38
N ALA A 446 -13.53 24.92 5.30
CA ALA A 446 -14.53 25.45 6.24
C ALA A 446 -13.91 26.14 7.47
N GLU A 447 -12.79 25.64 8.00
CA GLU A 447 -12.17 26.11 9.23
C GLU A 447 -11.20 27.28 9.03
N LEU A 448 -10.43 27.31 7.92
CA LEU A 448 -9.46 28.38 7.65
C LEU A 448 -10.10 29.79 7.61
N PRO A 449 -11.26 30.04 6.98
CA PRO A 449 -11.90 31.36 7.02
C PRO A 449 -12.28 31.82 8.42
N ARG A 450 -12.60 30.88 9.31
CA ARG A 450 -13.01 31.15 10.70
C ARG A 450 -11.81 31.43 11.61
N ARG A 451 -10.72 30.69 11.44
CA ARG A 451 -9.56 30.70 12.36
C ARG A 451 -8.36 31.52 11.85
N ALA A 452 -8.23 31.67 10.53
CA ALA A 452 -7.15 32.41 9.87
C ALA A 452 -7.69 33.34 8.76
N PRO A 453 -8.59 34.28 9.07
CA PRO A 453 -9.26 35.13 8.07
C PRO A 453 -8.28 36.01 7.29
N ASP A 454 -7.16 36.40 7.89
CA ASP A 454 -6.13 37.23 7.23
C ASP A 454 -5.44 36.46 6.11
N LEU A 455 -5.18 35.15 6.29
CA LEU A 455 -4.64 34.29 5.24
C LEU A 455 -5.59 34.17 4.05
N VAL A 456 -6.89 33.97 4.34
CA VAL A 456 -7.90 33.83 3.29
C VAL A 456 -8.05 35.13 2.49
N ARG A 457 -7.98 36.28 3.17
CA ARG A 457 -7.97 37.60 2.49
C ARG A 457 -6.74 37.76 1.62
N ALA A 458 -5.56 37.38 2.10
CA ALA A 458 -4.32 37.43 1.33
C ALA A 458 -4.37 36.53 0.09
N ALA A 459 -4.91 35.33 0.19
CA ALA A 459 -5.09 34.41 -0.95
C ALA A 459 -6.04 35.00 -2.02
N ARG A 460 -7.17 35.55 -1.60
CA ARG A 460 -8.13 36.21 -2.51
C ARG A 460 -7.55 37.46 -3.18
N ALA A 461 -6.75 38.25 -2.46
CA ALA A 461 -6.05 39.40 -3.02
C ALA A 461 -5.02 39.01 -4.07
N ALA A 462 -4.44 37.81 -3.95
CA ALA A 462 -3.55 37.22 -4.95
C ALA A 462 -4.27 36.60 -6.18
N GLY A 463 -5.62 36.65 -6.21
CA GLY A 463 -6.43 36.10 -7.31
C GLY A 463 -6.80 34.63 -7.14
N ASP A 464 -6.45 34.00 -6.01
CA ASP A 464 -6.78 32.61 -5.73
C ASP A 464 -8.26 32.49 -5.31
N SER A 465 -8.98 31.51 -5.88
CA SER A 465 -10.38 31.22 -5.51
C SER A 465 -10.51 30.62 -4.11
N GLY A 466 -9.39 30.23 -3.47
CA GLY A 466 -9.30 29.67 -2.13
C GLY A 466 -7.85 29.51 -1.69
N VAL A 467 -7.63 29.13 -0.44
CA VAL A 467 -6.28 28.83 0.07
C VAL A 467 -5.90 27.42 -0.36
N ASP A 468 -4.86 27.28 -1.20
CA ASP A 468 -4.27 25.99 -1.51
C ASP A 468 -3.74 25.33 -0.22
N MET A 469 -4.08 24.06 -0.02
CA MET A 469 -3.71 23.29 1.18
C MET A 469 -2.19 23.15 1.34
N SER A 470 -1.46 22.97 0.24
CA SER A 470 0.02 22.87 0.27
C SER A 470 0.65 24.20 0.66
N ARG A 471 0.09 25.31 0.19
CA ARG A 471 0.51 26.67 0.57
C ARG A 471 0.18 26.96 2.04
N ALA A 472 -1.03 26.61 2.49
CA ALA A 472 -1.39 26.76 3.89
C ALA A 472 -0.49 25.94 4.82
N GLN A 473 -0.17 24.71 4.43
CA GLN A 473 0.78 23.85 5.15
C GLN A 473 2.18 24.47 5.22
N ALA A 474 2.72 24.94 4.09
CA ALA A 474 4.04 25.57 4.05
C ALA A 474 4.10 26.80 4.95
N LEU A 475 3.07 27.65 4.90
CA LEU A 475 2.96 28.85 5.73
C LEU A 475 2.79 28.53 7.23
N ALA A 476 2.15 27.41 7.57
CA ALA A 476 2.05 26.96 8.97
C ALA A 476 3.41 26.51 9.55
N MET A 477 4.30 26.01 8.67
CA MET A 477 5.61 25.48 9.05
C MET A 477 6.72 26.56 9.01
N ASP A 478 6.55 27.63 8.24
CA ASP A 478 7.52 28.71 8.08
C ASP A 478 6.90 30.06 8.48
N ALA A 479 7.24 30.47 9.71
CA ALA A 479 6.79 31.76 10.26
C ALA A 479 7.35 32.97 9.48
N GLY A 480 8.51 32.84 8.83
CA GLY A 480 9.09 33.89 7.99
C GLY A 480 8.29 34.07 6.70
N ALA A 481 7.98 32.98 6.02
CA ALA A 481 7.15 32.98 4.82
C ALA A 481 5.72 33.48 5.12
N LEU A 482 5.14 33.06 6.26
CA LEU A 482 3.84 33.58 6.70
C LEU A 482 3.87 35.09 6.90
N ARG A 483 4.88 35.60 7.62
CA ARG A 483 5.04 37.04 7.86
C ARG A 483 5.20 37.80 6.55
N ALA A 484 6.04 37.33 5.63
CA ALA A 484 6.24 37.96 4.33
C ALA A 484 4.95 37.99 3.50
N THR A 485 4.20 36.87 3.48
CA THR A 485 2.92 36.78 2.74
C THR A 485 1.87 37.75 3.31
N LEU A 486 1.75 37.84 4.63
CA LEU A 486 0.79 38.74 5.28
C LEU A 486 1.21 40.20 5.15
N ALA A 487 2.50 40.54 5.26
CA ALA A 487 3.02 41.88 5.09
C ALA A 487 2.79 42.42 3.67
N ALA A 488 2.95 41.58 2.63
CA ALA A 488 2.63 41.92 1.24
C ALA A 488 1.14 42.28 1.04
N ASN A 489 0.24 41.86 1.97
CA ASN A 489 -1.18 42.14 1.98
C ASN A 489 -1.59 43.14 3.08
N GLY A 490 -0.65 43.95 3.58
CA GLY A 490 -0.91 45.00 4.54
C GLY A 490 -1.10 44.56 6.00
N VAL A 491 -0.81 43.31 6.34
CA VAL A 491 -0.85 42.79 7.70
C VAL A 491 0.56 42.71 8.26
N THR A 492 1.00 43.77 8.95
CA THR A 492 2.34 43.89 9.52
C THR A 492 2.38 43.76 11.04
N ASP A 493 1.22 43.79 11.70
CA ASP A 493 1.08 43.64 13.14
C ASP A 493 1.55 42.26 13.60
N PRO A 494 2.57 42.15 14.49
CA PRO A 494 3.11 40.88 14.95
C PRO A 494 2.06 39.98 15.62
N ASP A 495 1.12 40.59 16.39
CA ASP A 495 0.07 39.83 17.09
C ASP A 495 -0.95 39.23 16.11
N ARG A 496 -1.24 39.93 15.02
CA ARG A 496 -2.12 39.41 13.96
C ARG A 496 -1.44 38.29 13.17
N VAL A 497 -0.14 38.43 12.90
CA VAL A 497 0.67 37.38 12.25
C VAL A 497 0.69 36.12 13.12
N ALA A 498 0.95 36.26 14.43
CA ALA A 498 0.96 35.13 15.37
C ALA A 498 -0.41 34.46 15.45
N ARG A 499 -1.50 35.22 15.63
CA ARG A 499 -2.89 34.70 15.64
C ARG A 499 -3.24 33.98 14.36
N THR A 500 -2.81 34.47 13.20
CA THR A 500 -3.05 33.82 11.91
C THR A 500 -2.30 32.47 11.83
N GLY A 501 -1.04 32.42 12.26
CA GLY A 501 -0.28 31.19 12.33
C GLY A 501 -0.90 30.14 13.26
N ASP A 502 -1.32 30.56 14.44
CA ASP A 502 -2.03 29.67 15.40
C ASP A 502 -3.39 29.23 14.86
N GLY A 503 -4.10 30.10 14.15
CA GLY A 503 -5.35 29.78 13.48
C GLY A 503 -5.18 28.71 12.39
N ILE A 504 -4.10 28.78 11.61
CA ILE A 504 -3.77 27.76 10.60
C ILE A 504 -3.49 26.42 11.29
N ARG A 505 -2.61 26.42 12.31
CA ARG A 505 -2.28 25.19 13.06
C ARG A 505 -3.50 24.56 13.71
N ALA A 506 -4.36 25.38 14.33
CA ALA A 506 -5.62 24.92 14.92
C ALA A 506 -6.59 24.35 13.88
N SER A 507 -6.65 24.93 12.67
CA SER A 507 -7.46 24.40 11.56
C SER A 507 -6.98 23.03 11.10
N PHE A 508 -5.66 22.87 10.89
CA PHE A 508 -5.09 21.56 10.56
C PHE A 508 -5.29 20.54 11.68
N SER A 509 -5.09 20.95 12.94
CA SER A 509 -5.33 20.08 14.09
C SER A 509 -6.77 19.58 14.12
N ALA A 510 -7.75 20.47 14.02
CA ALA A 510 -9.17 20.11 14.01
C ALA A 510 -9.53 19.19 12.83
N ALA A 511 -9.03 19.53 11.64
CA ALA A 511 -9.32 18.75 10.43
C ALA A 511 -8.74 17.33 10.53
N ILE A 512 -7.49 17.16 10.99
CA ILE A 512 -6.84 15.84 11.06
C ILE A 512 -7.40 15.03 12.24
N LEU A 513 -7.62 15.62 13.41
CA LEU A 513 -8.22 14.92 14.54
C LEU A 513 -9.66 14.49 14.22
N GLY A 514 -10.39 15.26 13.39
CA GLY A 514 -11.71 14.90 12.86
C GLY A 514 -11.72 13.66 11.97
N LEU A 515 -10.56 13.20 11.46
CA LEU A 515 -10.44 11.96 10.68
C LEU A 515 -10.48 10.71 11.57
N PHE A 516 -10.04 10.80 12.82
CA PHE A 516 -9.94 9.63 13.72
C PHE A 516 -11.31 9.03 14.08
N PRO A 517 -12.38 9.80 14.36
CA PRO A 517 -13.73 9.25 14.53
C PRO A 517 -14.21 8.45 13.31
N ILE A 518 -13.92 8.94 12.10
CA ILE A 518 -14.30 8.25 10.86
C ILE A 518 -13.52 6.93 10.74
N SER A 519 -12.20 6.95 11.03
CA SER A 519 -11.40 5.73 11.10
C SER A 519 -11.94 4.75 12.15
N ALA A 520 -12.38 5.24 13.32
CA ALA A 520 -12.96 4.41 14.37
C ALA A 520 -14.26 3.73 13.92
N ILE A 521 -15.15 4.45 13.24
CA ILE A 521 -16.39 3.89 12.66
C ILE A 521 -16.07 2.81 11.63
N LEU A 522 -15.11 3.06 10.75
CA LEU A 522 -14.68 2.08 9.74
C LEU A 522 -14.07 0.85 10.39
N PHE A 523 -13.20 1.00 11.41
CA PHE A 523 -12.66 -0.14 12.15
C PHE A 523 -13.74 -0.92 12.90
N LEU A 524 -14.74 -0.25 13.46
CA LEU A 524 -15.90 -0.90 14.07
C LEU A 524 -16.69 -1.72 13.03
N GLY A 525 -16.96 -1.13 11.86
CA GLY A 525 -17.60 -1.84 10.75
C GLY A 525 -16.79 -3.07 10.30
N ALA A 526 -15.48 -2.91 10.16
CA ALA A 526 -14.59 -4.02 9.84
C ALA A 526 -14.59 -5.10 10.93
N PHE A 527 -14.66 -4.73 12.20
CA PHE A 527 -14.74 -5.65 13.32
C PHE A 527 -16.05 -6.45 13.29
N VAL A 528 -17.18 -5.80 13.04
CA VAL A 528 -18.47 -6.49 12.87
C VAL A 528 -18.41 -7.51 11.73
N VAL A 529 -17.83 -7.13 10.58
CA VAL A 529 -17.60 -8.08 9.47
C VAL A 529 -16.68 -9.21 9.90
N THR A 530 -15.63 -8.93 10.68
CA THR A 530 -14.69 -9.93 11.21
C THR A 530 -15.38 -10.95 12.11
N LEU A 531 -16.30 -10.51 12.98
CA LEU A 531 -17.12 -11.41 13.81
C LEU A 531 -17.96 -12.36 12.96
N ALA A 532 -18.44 -11.87 11.81
CA ALA A 532 -19.22 -12.67 10.87
C ALA A 532 -18.37 -13.62 9.99
N VAL A 533 -17.03 -13.54 10.00
CA VAL A 533 -16.16 -14.50 9.30
C VAL A 533 -16.26 -15.87 9.98
N PRO A 534 -16.63 -16.96 9.27
CA PRO A 534 -16.68 -18.29 9.87
C PRO A 534 -15.30 -18.75 10.33
N GLY A 535 -15.21 -19.27 11.56
CA GLY A 535 -13.99 -19.90 12.07
C GLY A 535 -13.83 -21.29 11.46
N ARG A 536 -12.65 -21.58 10.93
CA ARG A 536 -12.27 -22.93 10.47
C ARG A 536 -10.96 -23.34 11.12
N ARG A 537 -10.84 -24.64 11.43
CA ARG A 537 -9.59 -25.23 11.87
C ARG A 537 -8.68 -25.42 10.66
N LEU A 538 -7.44 -24.97 10.74
CA LEU A 538 -6.46 -25.12 9.67
C LEU A 538 -5.93 -26.55 9.66
N ARG A 539 -5.85 -27.18 8.49
CA ARG A 539 -5.26 -28.52 8.35
C ARG A 539 -3.77 -28.49 8.71
N GLY A 540 -3.36 -29.39 9.57
CA GLY A 540 -1.96 -29.61 9.95
C GLY A 540 -1.27 -30.57 8.97
N ARG A 541 0.03 -30.79 9.20
CA ARG A 541 0.88 -31.72 8.42
C ARG A 541 0.55 -33.20 8.71
N GLU A 542 -0.22 -33.48 9.74
CA GLU A 542 -0.38 -34.81 10.36
C GLU A 542 -1.79 -35.42 10.22
N ASP A 543 -2.66 -34.91 9.36
CA ASP A 543 -3.98 -35.50 9.12
C ASP A 543 -4.05 -36.27 7.76
N PRO A 544 -3.40 -37.46 7.62
CA PRO A 544 -3.55 -38.31 6.44
C PRO A 544 -4.90 -39.08 6.41
N GLY A 545 -5.56 -39.22 7.56
CA GLY A 545 -6.71 -40.10 7.69
C GLY A 545 -8.03 -39.61 7.10
N GLU A 546 -8.26 -38.28 6.98
CA GLU A 546 -9.50 -37.73 6.41
C GLU A 546 -9.53 -37.72 4.86
N LEU A 547 -8.38 -37.82 4.22
CA LEU A 547 -8.31 -37.90 2.75
C LEU A 547 -8.88 -39.21 2.21
N VAL A 548 -8.81 -40.29 2.97
CA VAL A 548 -9.35 -41.61 2.61
C VAL A 548 -10.87 -41.65 2.78
N ALA A 549 -11.42 -40.93 3.74
CA ALA A 549 -12.87 -40.91 4.02
C ALA A 549 -13.67 -40.13 2.96
N VAL A 550 -13.09 -39.09 2.37
CA VAL A 550 -13.74 -38.28 1.31
C VAL A 550 -13.71 -39.00 -0.05
N GLU A 551 -12.67 -39.81 -0.33
CA GLU A 551 -12.61 -40.65 -1.54
C GLU A 551 -13.49 -41.93 -1.41
N ALA A 552 -13.83 -42.32 -0.18
CA ALA A 552 -14.66 -43.50 0.08
C ALA A 552 -16.18 -43.22 0.17
N GLY A 553 -16.62 -41.99 -0.01
CA GLY A 553 -18.06 -41.64 -0.08
C GLY A 553 -18.83 -41.85 1.24
N ALA A 554 -18.20 -41.86 2.41
CA ALA A 554 -18.89 -42.00 3.68
C ALA A 554 -19.50 -40.67 4.14
N PRO A 555 -20.77 -40.56 4.55
CA PRO A 555 -21.35 -39.35 5.10
C PRO A 555 -20.70 -39.03 6.44
N ALA A 556 -20.35 -37.75 6.63
CA ALA A 556 -19.86 -37.26 7.91
C ALA A 556 -21.02 -37.23 8.90
N GLU A 557 -20.89 -37.98 10.00
CA GLU A 557 -21.70 -37.85 11.21
C GLU A 557 -21.34 -36.56 11.97
#